data_d5f56d3ff0c95a6989c02289eb7935b4
#
_entry.id   d5f56d3ff0c95a6989c02289eb7935b4
#
_cell.length_a   1.000
_cell.length_b   1.000
_cell.length_c   1.000
_cell.angle_alpha   90.00
_cell.angle_beta   90.00
_cell.angle_gamma   90.00
#
_symmetry.space_group_name_H-M   'P 1'
#
loop_
_entity.id
_entity.type
_entity.pdbx_description
1 polymer ?
#
loop_
_entity_poly.entity_id
_entity_poly.type
_entity_poly.pdbx_seq_one_letter_code
_entity_poly.pdbx_strand_id
1 'polypeptide(L)'
;PVAPKDWQLSSNPAYVHICSNETIDGVEFHELPDLRALGCDAPLVIDFSSHVASRPVDWSRVGLAFGGAQKNIGPAGLTIVVVREDLLGHALPITPSAFDFKTVADNHSMFNTPPTWGIYMAGLTFQWLKRQREGELTGIAAMEQRNIAKAQRFYDYVDGSQLYVNAIDPAWRSRMNIPFQLRDASRNEA
;
A
#
# COMPACT_ATOMS: atom_id res chain seq x y z
N PRO A 1 -3.63 8.34 14.25
CA PRO A 1 -4.71 7.76 13.43
C PRO A 1 -5.88 7.34 14.29
N VAL A 2 -7.09 7.28 13.69
CA VAL A 2 -8.29 6.73 14.34
C VAL A 2 -8.39 5.26 13.98
N ALA A 3 -8.59 4.39 15.00
CA ALA A 3 -8.72 2.96 14.75
C ALA A 3 -9.97 2.67 13.88
N PRO A 4 -9.94 1.70 12.95
CA PRO A 4 -11.08 1.41 12.07
C PRO A 4 -12.41 1.19 12.81
N LYS A 5 -12.38 0.57 13.97
CA LYS A 5 -13.59 0.34 14.81
C LYS A 5 -14.28 1.63 15.25
N ASP A 6 -13.58 2.76 15.22
CA ASP A 6 -14.09 4.06 15.67
C ASP A 6 -14.45 4.96 14.47
N TRP A 7 -14.38 4.45 13.24
CA TRP A 7 -14.72 5.22 12.05
C TRP A 7 -16.21 5.51 11.97
N GLN A 8 -16.51 6.72 11.57
CA GLN A 8 -17.88 7.14 11.24
C GLN A 8 -18.01 7.16 9.71
N LEU A 9 -18.53 6.09 9.16
CA LEU A 9 -18.75 5.98 7.71
C LEU A 9 -20.03 6.72 7.31
N SER A 10 -20.04 7.26 6.09
CA SER A 10 -21.24 7.82 5.48
C SER A 10 -22.31 6.74 5.34
N SER A 11 -23.58 7.12 5.35
CA SER A 11 -24.66 6.20 5.04
C SER A 11 -24.57 5.77 3.56
N ASN A 12 -24.50 4.46 3.30
CA ASN A 12 -24.46 3.88 1.96
C ASN A 12 -23.34 4.46 1.05
N PRO A 13 -22.07 4.40 1.45
CA PRO A 13 -20.98 4.91 0.62
C PRO A 13 -20.79 4.03 -0.62
N ALA A 14 -20.41 4.62 -1.74
CA ALA A 14 -20.09 3.87 -2.96
C ALA A 14 -18.81 3.02 -2.80
N TYR A 15 -17.86 3.50 -2.02
CA TYR A 15 -16.63 2.81 -1.63
C TYR A 15 -16.05 3.46 -0.37
N VAL A 16 -15.12 2.77 0.29
CA VAL A 16 -14.27 3.34 1.36
C VAL A 16 -12.84 3.33 0.86
N HIS A 17 -12.19 4.49 0.82
CA HIS A 17 -10.80 4.61 0.38
C HIS A 17 -9.87 4.86 1.55
N ILE A 18 -8.73 4.16 1.55
CA ILE A 18 -7.62 4.41 2.47
C ILE A 18 -6.28 4.39 1.72
N CYS A 19 -5.33 5.15 2.23
CA CYS A 19 -3.92 4.92 1.98
C CYS A 19 -3.43 3.92 3.02
N SER A 20 -3.12 2.68 2.61
CA SER A 20 -2.81 1.60 3.56
C SER A 20 -1.41 1.71 4.17
N ASN A 21 -0.53 2.53 3.60
CA ASN A 21 0.70 3.02 4.21
C ASN A 21 0.91 4.48 3.81
N GLU A 22 0.71 5.38 4.75
CA GLU A 22 0.89 6.81 4.55
C GLU A 22 2.38 7.16 4.67
N THR A 23 2.95 7.76 3.63
CA THR A 23 4.39 7.92 3.46
C THR A 23 4.96 9.08 4.30
N ILE A 24 4.20 10.17 4.45
CA ILE A 24 4.69 11.42 5.06
C ILE A 24 4.76 11.27 6.58
N ASP A 25 3.65 10.84 7.18
CA ASP A 25 3.57 10.68 8.63
C ASP A 25 4.07 9.31 9.11
N GLY A 26 4.30 8.36 8.20
CA GLY A 26 4.79 7.03 8.55
C GLY A 26 3.76 6.17 9.28
N VAL A 27 2.50 6.25 8.86
CA VAL A 27 1.38 5.48 9.42
C VAL A 27 1.02 4.32 8.49
N GLU A 28 0.94 3.11 9.02
CA GLU A 28 0.59 1.91 8.25
C GLU A 28 -0.55 1.13 8.93
N PHE A 29 -1.49 0.66 8.12
CA PHE A 29 -2.47 -0.35 8.53
C PHE A 29 -1.82 -1.73 8.38
N HIS A 30 -1.36 -2.32 9.47
CA HIS A 30 -0.77 -3.68 9.45
C HIS A 30 -1.79 -4.73 9.08
N GLU A 31 -3.05 -4.52 9.46
CA GLU A 31 -4.22 -5.27 9.04
C GLU A 31 -5.20 -4.35 8.34
N LEU A 32 -5.76 -4.80 7.22
CA LEU A 32 -6.79 -4.04 6.51
C LEU A 32 -8.10 -4.05 7.32
N PRO A 33 -8.85 -2.94 7.32
CA PRO A 33 -10.12 -2.86 8.02
C PRO A 33 -11.13 -3.87 7.45
N ASP A 34 -11.89 -4.48 8.33
CA ASP A 34 -13.05 -5.29 7.96
C ASP A 34 -14.27 -4.37 7.92
N LEU A 35 -14.65 -3.90 6.73
CA LEU A 35 -15.79 -2.99 6.57
C LEU A 35 -17.11 -3.66 6.92
N ARG A 36 -17.24 -4.97 6.71
CA ARG A 36 -18.47 -5.72 7.07
C ARG A 36 -18.68 -5.75 8.57
N ALA A 37 -17.60 -5.89 9.34
CA ALA A 37 -17.67 -5.79 10.80
C ALA A 37 -18.10 -4.39 11.28
N LEU A 38 -17.96 -3.37 10.42
CA LEU A 38 -18.43 -2.00 10.67
C LEU A 38 -19.86 -1.75 10.12
N GLY A 39 -20.53 -2.78 9.61
CA GLY A 39 -21.86 -2.67 9.01
C GLY A 39 -21.88 -2.02 7.63
N CYS A 40 -20.75 -2.06 6.90
CA CYS A 40 -20.60 -1.44 5.59
C CYS A 40 -20.26 -2.50 4.53
N ASP A 41 -21.12 -2.65 3.52
CA ASP A 41 -20.91 -3.58 2.40
C ASP A 41 -20.16 -2.96 1.21
N ALA A 42 -19.83 -1.67 1.29
CA ALA A 42 -19.09 -0.99 0.23
C ALA A 42 -17.69 -1.59 0.02
N PRO A 43 -17.16 -1.61 -1.22
CA PRO A 43 -15.84 -2.12 -1.48
C PRO A 43 -14.76 -1.24 -0.82
N LEU A 44 -13.76 -1.90 -0.24
CA LEU A 44 -12.55 -1.23 0.24
C LEU A 44 -11.63 -0.94 -0.97
N VAL A 45 -11.25 0.30 -1.13
CA VAL A 45 -10.27 0.77 -2.12
C VAL A 45 -9.00 1.15 -1.39
N ILE A 46 -7.85 0.61 -1.79
CA ILE A 46 -6.57 0.92 -1.15
C ILE A 46 -5.55 1.51 -2.13
N ASP A 47 -4.95 2.63 -1.74
CA ASP A 47 -3.66 3.03 -2.28
C ASP A 47 -2.58 2.29 -1.47
N PHE A 48 -1.83 1.40 -2.13
CA PHE A 48 -0.74 0.66 -1.53
C PHE A 48 0.62 0.97 -2.17
N SER A 49 0.73 2.10 -2.87
CA SER A 49 1.92 2.48 -3.65
C SER A 49 3.22 2.38 -2.87
N SER A 50 3.22 2.78 -1.59
CA SER A 50 4.45 2.82 -0.79
C SER A 50 4.85 1.46 -0.19
N HIS A 51 3.96 0.45 -0.26
CA HIS A 51 4.24 -0.88 0.26
C HIS A 51 3.85 -2.04 -0.68
N VAL A 52 3.63 -1.78 -1.96
CA VAL A 52 3.37 -2.85 -2.95
C VAL A 52 4.42 -3.94 -2.82
N ALA A 53 3.97 -5.19 -2.68
CA ALA A 53 4.84 -6.37 -2.55
C ALA A 53 5.81 -6.36 -1.35
N SER A 54 5.58 -5.54 -0.33
CA SER A 54 6.37 -5.53 0.92
C SER A 54 5.89 -6.56 1.94
N ARG A 55 4.64 -6.97 1.86
CA ARG A 55 3.96 -7.94 2.72
C ARG A 55 2.76 -8.57 2.01
N PRO A 56 2.24 -9.71 2.50
CA PRO A 56 0.97 -10.26 2.04
C PRO A 56 -0.19 -9.29 2.23
N VAL A 57 -1.17 -9.37 1.35
CA VAL A 57 -2.42 -8.61 1.42
C VAL A 57 -3.58 -9.58 1.50
N ASP A 58 -4.51 -9.36 2.43
CA ASP A 58 -5.76 -10.11 2.48
C ASP A 58 -6.73 -9.60 1.40
N TRP A 59 -6.64 -10.20 0.23
CA TRP A 59 -7.45 -9.82 -0.94
C TRP A 59 -8.95 -10.05 -0.75
N SER A 60 -9.37 -10.85 0.22
CA SER A 60 -10.79 -11.06 0.52
C SER A 60 -11.48 -9.79 1.04
N ARG A 61 -10.71 -8.86 1.58
CA ARG A 61 -11.19 -7.56 2.11
C ARG A 61 -11.13 -6.43 1.09
N VAL A 62 -10.48 -6.63 -0.06
CA VAL A 62 -10.18 -5.57 -1.02
C VAL A 62 -11.10 -5.65 -2.23
N GLY A 63 -11.76 -4.53 -2.56
CA GLY A 63 -12.49 -4.38 -3.82
C GLY A 63 -11.58 -3.91 -4.95
N LEU A 64 -10.73 -2.92 -4.66
CA LEU A 64 -9.76 -2.37 -5.60
C LEU A 64 -8.49 -1.94 -4.87
N ALA A 65 -7.35 -2.25 -5.43
CA ALA A 65 -6.06 -1.73 -4.98
C ALA A 65 -5.30 -1.11 -6.15
N PHE A 66 -4.59 -0.01 -5.91
CA PHE A 66 -3.71 0.56 -6.91
C PHE A 66 -2.39 1.01 -6.28
N GLY A 67 -1.33 0.96 -7.08
CA GLY A 67 -0.02 1.38 -6.61
C GLY A 67 0.94 1.70 -7.75
N GLY A 68 1.56 2.88 -7.67
CA GLY A 68 2.64 3.27 -8.57
C GLY A 68 3.92 2.47 -8.32
N ALA A 69 4.57 2.06 -9.40
CA ALA A 69 5.76 1.21 -9.32
C ALA A 69 6.99 1.90 -8.70
N GLN A 70 7.09 3.22 -8.83
CA GLN A 70 8.28 4.01 -8.52
C GLN A 70 8.76 3.96 -7.07
N LYS A 71 7.93 3.49 -6.15
CA LYS A 71 8.31 3.42 -4.74
C LYS A 71 8.97 2.09 -4.37
N ASN A 72 8.39 0.95 -4.80
CA ASN A 72 8.84 -0.34 -4.29
C ASN A 72 9.03 -1.45 -5.33
N ILE A 73 8.57 -1.31 -6.56
CA ILE A 73 8.57 -2.41 -7.54
C ILE A 73 9.17 -2.09 -8.91
N GLY A 74 9.49 -0.82 -9.22
CA GLY A 74 10.05 -0.48 -10.53
C GLY A 74 10.19 1.01 -10.75
N PRO A 75 10.39 1.46 -12.01
CA PRO A 75 10.48 2.86 -12.35
C PRO A 75 9.11 3.55 -12.38
N ALA A 76 9.13 4.89 -12.41
CA ALA A 76 7.93 5.69 -12.65
C ALA A 76 7.30 5.38 -14.02
N GLY A 77 6.00 5.65 -14.17
CA GLY A 77 5.27 5.47 -15.42
C GLY A 77 4.54 4.13 -15.53
N LEU A 78 4.60 3.29 -14.50
CA LEU A 78 3.81 2.07 -14.38
C LEU A 78 2.95 2.12 -13.11
N THR A 79 1.68 1.74 -13.22
CA THR A 79 0.77 1.54 -12.07
C THR A 79 0.20 0.14 -12.12
N ILE A 80 0.20 -0.54 -11.00
CA ILE A 80 -0.52 -1.81 -10.83
C ILE A 80 -1.90 -1.49 -10.28
N VAL A 81 -2.91 -2.10 -10.89
CA VAL A 81 -4.29 -2.10 -10.40
C VAL A 81 -4.73 -3.55 -10.22
N VAL A 82 -5.25 -3.84 -9.04
CA VAL A 82 -5.92 -5.12 -8.73
C VAL A 82 -7.37 -4.78 -8.45
N VAL A 83 -8.27 -5.31 -9.24
CA VAL A 83 -9.70 -5.01 -9.12
C VAL A 83 -10.49 -6.33 -9.06
N ARG A 84 -11.45 -6.40 -8.16
CA ARG A 84 -12.36 -7.53 -8.03
C ARG A 84 -13.27 -7.60 -9.27
N GLU A 85 -13.46 -8.79 -9.80
CA GLU A 85 -14.12 -8.99 -11.09
C GLU A 85 -15.54 -8.42 -11.16
N ASP A 86 -16.30 -8.51 -10.05
CA ASP A 86 -17.66 -7.97 -9.96
C ASP A 86 -17.74 -6.43 -10.01
N LEU A 87 -16.59 -5.74 -9.88
CA LEU A 87 -16.50 -4.28 -10.01
C LEU A 87 -16.18 -3.82 -11.44
N LEU A 88 -15.96 -4.75 -12.38
CA LEU A 88 -15.76 -4.43 -13.80
C LEU A 88 -17.09 -4.13 -14.49
N GLY A 89 -17.04 -3.23 -15.49
CA GLY A 89 -18.20 -2.94 -16.34
C GLY A 89 -19.20 -1.93 -15.75
N HIS A 90 -18.85 -1.24 -14.69
CA HIS A 90 -19.68 -0.21 -14.04
C HIS A 90 -19.20 1.22 -14.32
N ALA A 91 -18.37 1.40 -15.36
CA ALA A 91 -17.91 2.72 -15.77
C ALA A 91 -19.10 3.59 -16.21
N LEU A 92 -19.07 4.87 -15.87
CA LEU A 92 -20.08 5.82 -16.33
C LEU A 92 -19.96 6.01 -17.84
N PRO A 93 -21.06 6.33 -18.57
CA PRO A 93 -21.03 6.55 -20.03
C PRO A 93 -20.04 7.63 -20.48
N ILE A 94 -19.72 8.57 -19.60
CA ILE A 94 -18.74 9.64 -19.86
C ILE A 94 -17.29 9.23 -19.61
N THR A 95 -17.06 8.06 -19.00
CA THR A 95 -15.71 7.61 -18.64
C THR A 95 -14.89 7.36 -19.92
N PRO A 96 -13.72 8.00 -20.07
CA PRO A 96 -12.83 7.69 -21.19
C PRO A 96 -12.39 6.22 -21.13
N SER A 97 -12.31 5.57 -22.30
CA SER A 97 -11.98 4.13 -22.39
C SER A 97 -10.69 3.73 -21.68
N ALA A 98 -9.71 4.64 -21.61
CA ALA A 98 -8.45 4.40 -20.90
C ALA A 98 -8.60 4.32 -19.36
N PHE A 99 -9.72 4.77 -18.81
CA PHE A 99 -10.04 4.73 -17.38
C PHE A 99 -11.15 3.70 -17.07
N ASP A 100 -11.66 3.01 -18.06
CA ASP A 100 -12.59 1.91 -17.87
C ASP A 100 -11.81 0.61 -17.63
N PHE A 101 -11.85 0.12 -16.39
CA PHE A 101 -11.14 -1.11 -16.00
C PHE A 101 -11.58 -2.33 -16.80
N LYS A 102 -12.83 -2.39 -17.25
CA LYS A 102 -13.29 -3.47 -18.12
C LYS A 102 -12.57 -3.44 -19.47
N THR A 103 -12.48 -2.28 -20.11
CA THR A 103 -11.73 -2.11 -21.36
C THR A 103 -10.27 -2.48 -21.19
N VAL A 104 -9.63 -2.06 -20.10
CA VAL A 104 -8.22 -2.38 -19.80
C VAL A 104 -8.05 -3.90 -19.58
N ALA A 105 -8.94 -4.54 -18.83
CA ALA A 105 -8.90 -5.98 -18.55
C ALA A 105 -9.09 -6.82 -19.82
N ASP A 106 -10.09 -6.51 -20.64
CA ASP A 106 -10.39 -7.21 -21.89
C ASP A 106 -9.23 -7.14 -22.90
N ASN A 107 -8.39 -6.12 -22.80
CA ASN A 107 -7.21 -5.93 -23.63
C ASN A 107 -5.89 -6.34 -22.92
N HIS A 108 -5.94 -7.13 -21.85
CA HIS A 108 -4.77 -7.60 -21.12
C HIS A 108 -3.81 -6.47 -20.72
N SER A 109 -4.37 -5.34 -20.29
CA SER A 109 -3.64 -4.10 -19.94
C SER A 109 -2.89 -3.43 -21.11
N MET A 110 -3.19 -3.80 -22.35
CA MET A 110 -2.54 -3.29 -23.57
C MET A 110 -3.53 -2.54 -24.50
N PHE A 111 -4.56 -1.93 -23.94
CA PHE A 111 -5.49 -1.09 -24.71
C PHE A 111 -4.78 0.04 -25.44
N ASN A 112 -3.80 0.66 -24.80
CA ASN A 112 -2.85 1.59 -25.40
C ASN A 112 -1.44 0.97 -25.40
N THR A 113 -0.49 1.59 -26.11
CA THR A 113 0.93 1.19 -26.06
C THR A 113 1.43 1.16 -24.61
N PRO A 114 1.81 0.00 -24.09
CA PRO A 114 2.20 -0.12 -22.68
C PRO A 114 3.61 0.42 -22.42
N PRO A 115 3.93 0.85 -21.18
CA PRO A 115 5.27 1.25 -20.78
C PRO A 115 6.18 0.01 -20.64
N THR A 116 6.60 -0.57 -21.77
CA THR A 116 7.28 -1.88 -21.85
C THR A 116 8.51 -1.97 -20.95
N TRP A 117 9.32 -0.91 -20.90
CA TRP A 117 10.48 -0.86 -20.00
C TRP A 117 10.08 -0.96 -18.53
N GLY A 118 9.06 -0.20 -18.11
CA GLY A 118 8.54 -0.25 -16.74
C GLY A 118 8.02 -1.63 -16.36
N ILE A 119 7.28 -2.27 -17.28
CA ILE A 119 6.77 -3.63 -17.10
C ILE A 119 7.93 -4.64 -16.97
N TYR A 120 8.94 -4.55 -17.84
CA TYR A 120 10.12 -5.40 -17.78
C TYR A 120 10.86 -5.29 -16.45
N MET A 121 11.12 -4.06 -15.98
CA MET A 121 11.81 -3.82 -14.71
C MET A 121 11.00 -4.31 -13.51
N ALA A 122 9.70 -4.06 -13.48
CA ALA A 122 8.82 -4.60 -12.45
C ALA A 122 8.80 -6.13 -12.47
N GLY A 123 8.79 -6.73 -13.66
CA GLY A 123 8.90 -8.17 -13.86
C GLY A 123 10.17 -8.76 -13.24
N LEU A 124 11.32 -8.11 -13.44
CA LEU A 124 12.59 -8.52 -12.80
C LEU A 124 12.53 -8.41 -11.28
N THR A 125 11.91 -7.35 -10.75
CA THR A 125 11.70 -7.18 -9.31
C THR A 125 10.84 -8.30 -8.74
N PHE A 126 9.73 -8.66 -9.40
CA PHE A 126 8.89 -9.77 -8.97
C PHE A 126 9.61 -11.12 -9.04
N GLN A 127 10.42 -11.34 -10.07
CA GLN A 127 11.25 -12.54 -10.18
C GLN A 127 12.27 -12.62 -9.03
N TRP A 128 12.91 -11.50 -8.70
CA TRP A 128 13.81 -11.40 -7.56
C TRP A 128 13.08 -11.69 -6.25
N LEU A 129 11.91 -11.07 -6.05
CA LEU A 129 11.08 -11.24 -4.87
C LEU A 129 10.68 -12.70 -4.65
N LYS A 130 10.24 -13.40 -5.70
CA LYS A 130 9.88 -14.82 -5.64
C LYS A 130 11.03 -15.71 -5.15
N ARG A 131 12.27 -15.30 -5.33
CA ARG A 131 13.47 -16.05 -4.90
C ARG A 131 13.91 -15.73 -3.48
N GLN A 132 13.28 -14.76 -2.81
CA GLN A 132 13.68 -14.40 -1.43
C GLN A 132 13.34 -15.51 -0.46
N ARG A 133 14.16 -15.66 0.58
CA ARG A 133 14.03 -16.67 1.65
C ARG A 133 14.38 -16.01 2.97
N GLU A 134 13.64 -16.40 4.04
CA GLU A 134 13.92 -16.04 5.41
C GLU A 134 13.48 -17.22 6.29
N GLY A 135 14.42 -18.05 6.72
CA GLY A 135 14.09 -19.35 7.31
C GLY A 135 13.25 -20.20 6.33
N GLU A 136 12.08 -20.63 6.75
CA GLU A 136 11.13 -21.38 5.93
C GLU A 136 10.23 -20.48 5.06
N LEU A 137 10.20 -19.18 5.34
CA LEU A 137 9.39 -18.22 4.59
C LEU A 137 9.97 -17.94 3.21
N THR A 138 9.10 -17.69 2.26
CA THR A 138 9.48 -17.44 0.86
C THR A 138 8.75 -16.24 0.28
N GLY A 139 9.35 -15.59 -0.72
CA GLY A 139 8.73 -14.51 -1.47
C GLY A 139 8.33 -13.33 -0.60
N ILE A 140 7.07 -12.91 -0.71
CA ILE A 140 6.52 -11.74 0.00
C ILE A 140 6.55 -11.95 1.52
N ALA A 141 6.29 -13.17 2.03
CA ALA A 141 6.35 -13.46 3.46
C ALA A 141 7.77 -13.31 4.02
N ALA A 142 8.78 -13.75 3.27
CA ALA A 142 10.18 -13.54 3.64
C ALA A 142 10.53 -12.03 3.65
N MET A 143 10.01 -11.27 2.70
CA MET A 143 10.23 -9.82 2.66
C MET A 143 9.53 -9.11 3.82
N GLU A 144 8.32 -9.51 4.18
CA GLU A 144 7.63 -8.96 5.34
C GLU A 144 8.46 -9.15 6.61
N GLN A 145 8.98 -10.36 6.86
CA GLN A 145 9.80 -10.63 8.03
C GLN A 145 11.05 -9.75 8.08
N ARG A 146 11.72 -9.55 6.93
CA ARG A 146 12.86 -8.63 6.83
C ARG A 146 12.48 -7.19 7.10
N ASN A 147 11.34 -6.75 6.56
CA ASN A 147 10.87 -5.38 6.74
C ASN A 147 10.52 -5.12 8.21
N ILE A 148 9.88 -6.07 8.89
CA ILE A 148 9.65 -6.01 10.33
C ILE A 148 10.97 -5.85 11.10
N ALA A 149 11.95 -6.72 10.83
CA ALA A 149 13.22 -6.70 11.53
C ALA A 149 14.02 -5.40 11.30
N LYS A 150 14.01 -4.88 10.06
CA LYS A 150 14.65 -3.60 9.71
C LYS A 150 13.98 -2.42 10.42
N ALA A 151 12.66 -2.36 10.35
CA ALA A 151 11.88 -1.29 10.96
C ALA A 151 12.06 -1.29 12.48
N GLN A 152 11.96 -2.47 13.10
CA GLN A 152 12.14 -2.61 14.55
C GLN A 152 13.52 -2.10 15.00
N ARG A 153 14.60 -2.50 14.31
CA ARG A 153 15.96 -2.02 14.65
C ARG A 153 16.07 -0.50 14.59
N PHE A 154 15.39 0.12 13.61
CA PHE A 154 15.42 1.57 13.47
C PHE A 154 14.60 2.25 14.58
N TYR A 155 13.41 1.76 14.86
CA TYR A 155 12.56 2.28 15.93
C TYR A 155 13.21 2.11 17.31
N ASP A 156 13.85 0.98 17.61
CA ASP A 156 14.58 0.76 18.84
C ASP A 156 15.68 1.82 19.04
N TYR A 157 16.38 2.18 17.97
CA TYR A 157 17.38 3.23 18.00
C TYR A 157 16.76 4.62 18.25
N VAL A 158 15.70 4.96 17.54
CA VAL A 158 15.03 6.28 17.68
C VAL A 158 14.39 6.41 19.06
N ASP A 159 13.72 5.38 19.55
CA ASP A 159 13.04 5.39 20.85
C ASP A 159 14.05 5.48 22.00
N GLY A 160 15.22 4.85 21.88
CA GLY A 160 16.32 4.97 22.84
C GLY A 160 17.14 6.26 22.73
N SER A 161 16.92 7.09 21.69
CA SER A 161 17.72 8.27 21.42
C SER A 161 17.36 9.44 22.31
N GLN A 162 18.38 10.19 22.79
CA GLN A 162 18.18 11.49 23.43
C GLN A 162 18.06 12.64 22.41
N LEU A 163 18.38 12.38 21.15
CA LEU A 163 18.40 13.38 20.08
C LEU A 163 17.16 13.29 19.17
N TYR A 164 16.70 12.07 18.85
CA TYR A 164 15.61 11.82 17.92
C TYR A 164 14.33 11.42 18.62
N VAL A 165 13.20 11.65 17.93
CA VAL A 165 11.87 11.22 18.36
C VAL A 165 11.03 10.81 17.15
N ASN A 166 10.24 9.76 17.29
CA ASN A 166 9.12 9.45 16.40
C ASN A 166 7.82 9.58 17.20
N ALA A 167 6.92 10.44 16.73
CA ALA A 167 5.67 10.77 17.42
C ALA A 167 4.52 9.79 17.15
N ILE A 168 4.72 8.81 16.26
CA ILE A 168 3.68 7.87 15.87
C ILE A 168 3.55 6.77 16.93
N ASP A 169 2.30 6.47 17.30
CA ASP A 169 1.98 5.34 18.16
C ASP A 169 2.58 4.05 17.57
N PRO A 170 3.33 3.26 18.35
CA PRO A 170 3.93 2.01 17.89
C PRO A 170 2.99 1.06 17.16
N ALA A 171 1.70 1.04 17.51
CA ALA A 171 0.69 0.20 16.85
C ALA A 171 0.43 0.58 15.38
N TRP A 172 0.80 1.80 14.97
CA TRP A 172 0.54 2.35 13.64
C TRP A 172 1.82 2.69 12.86
N ARG A 173 2.98 2.41 13.40
CA ARG A 173 4.26 2.74 12.76
C ARG A 173 4.46 2.00 11.48
N SER A 174 4.79 2.73 10.42
CA SER A 174 5.10 2.14 9.12
C SER A 174 6.38 1.30 9.16
N ARG A 175 6.34 0.15 8.49
CA ARG A 175 7.52 -0.69 8.25
C ARG A 175 8.33 -0.26 7.02
N MET A 176 7.79 0.71 6.26
CA MET A 176 8.37 1.17 4.99
C MET A 176 8.90 2.60 5.08
N ASN A 177 8.21 3.48 5.80
CA ASN A 177 8.51 4.90 5.92
C ASN A 177 8.61 5.28 7.39
N ILE A 178 9.80 5.62 7.84
CA ILE A 178 10.09 5.89 9.25
C ILE A 178 10.52 7.35 9.41
N PRO A 179 9.56 8.30 9.51
CA PRO A 179 9.88 9.69 9.80
C PRO A 179 10.36 9.83 11.23
N PHE A 180 11.27 10.75 11.46
CA PHE A 180 11.72 11.13 12.80
C PHE A 180 12.11 12.60 12.81
N GLN A 181 12.12 13.19 13.98
CA GLN A 181 12.42 14.59 14.20
C GLN A 181 13.48 14.73 15.28
N LEU A 182 14.10 15.89 15.37
CA LEU A 182 14.90 16.24 16.53
C LEU A 182 13.99 16.52 17.71
N ARG A 183 14.38 16.08 18.93
CA ARG A 183 13.63 16.39 20.17
C ARG A 183 13.61 17.89 20.43
N ASP A 184 14.68 18.59 20.09
CA ASP A 184 14.69 20.05 20.05
C ASP A 184 14.08 20.52 18.73
N ALA A 185 12.78 20.81 18.76
CA ALA A 185 12.00 21.21 17.60
C ALA A 185 12.55 22.48 16.91
N SER A 186 13.24 23.36 17.62
CA SER A 186 13.85 24.58 17.05
C SER A 186 14.95 24.27 16.03
N ARG A 187 15.45 23.05 16.00
CA ARG A 187 16.51 22.58 15.09
C ARG A 187 16.01 21.77 13.90
N ASN A 188 14.69 21.54 13.78
CA ASN A 188 14.12 20.76 12.67
C ASN A 188 14.07 21.52 11.35
N GLU A 189 14.14 22.85 11.37
CA GLU A 189 14.05 23.73 10.19
C GLU A 189 15.43 24.25 9.73
N ALA A 190 16.51 23.76 10.27
CA ALA A 190 17.88 24.22 10.00
C ALA A 190 18.55 23.44 8.86
#